data_2a81471dbb87ab271cb4d5089f86962d
#
_entry.id   2a81471dbb87ab271cb4d5089f86962d
#
_cell.length_a   1.000
_cell.length_b   1.000
_cell.length_c   1.000
_cell.angle_alpha   90.00
_cell.angle_beta   90.00
_cell.angle_gamma   90.00
#
_symmetry.space_group_name_H-M   'P 1'
#
loop_
_entity.id
_entity.type
_entity.pdbx_description
1 polymer ?
#
loop_
_entity_poly.entity_id
_entity_poly.type
_entity_poly.pdbx_seq_one_letter_code
_entity_poly.pdbx_strand_id
1 'polypeptide(L)'
;AVQSSEAGEAVTSARSYLEWGEIPRQLSTPKNYAYLKIAEGCAKQCAFCIIPKIKGPLKSKTQTQVLKEFDALLAQGVHEIILIAQDLGDYGKERKEVSGLENLVREMLKRPNDFWLRFLYLYPDEITD
;
A
#
# COMPACT_ATOMS: atom_id res chain seq x y z
N ALA A 1 18.93 -39.92 -2.74
CA ALA A 1 17.82 -40.06 -1.81
C ALA A 1 17.31 -38.65 -1.48
N VAL A 2 16.20 -38.26 -2.11
CA VAL A 2 15.50 -37.02 -1.78
C VAL A 2 14.63 -37.38 -0.55
N GLN A 3 14.98 -36.83 0.59
CA GLN A 3 14.14 -36.92 1.77
C GLN A 3 12.85 -36.14 1.49
N SER A 4 11.73 -36.86 1.53
CA SER A 4 10.41 -36.25 1.56
C SER A 4 10.33 -35.39 2.82
N SER A 5 10.42 -34.08 2.66
CA SER A 5 10.06 -33.14 3.71
C SER A 5 8.58 -33.31 3.99
N GLU A 6 8.25 -33.67 5.24
CA GLU A 6 6.91 -33.62 5.77
C GLU A 6 6.25 -32.32 5.36
N ALA A 7 5.00 -32.41 4.92
CA ALA A 7 4.18 -31.25 4.59
C ALA A 7 4.09 -30.38 5.84
N GLY A 8 4.98 -29.41 5.95
CA GLY A 8 4.92 -28.40 6.98
C GLY A 8 3.55 -27.75 6.91
N GLU A 9 2.89 -27.59 8.05
CA GLU A 9 1.67 -26.80 8.16
C GLU A 9 1.80 -25.55 7.32
N ALA A 10 0.88 -25.41 6.39
CA ALA A 10 0.80 -24.20 5.59
C ALA A 10 0.80 -23.03 6.57
N VAL A 11 1.85 -22.19 6.51
CA VAL A 11 1.91 -20.96 7.28
C VAL A 11 0.78 -20.08 6.77
N THR A 12 -0.41 -20.30 7.33
CA THR A 12 -1.67 -19.67 6.91
C THR A 12 -1.78 -18.21 7.33
N SER A 13 -0.73 -17.66 7.90
CA SER A 13 -0.66 -16.23 8.17
C SER A 13 0.79 -15.76 8.12
N ALA A 14 1.34 -15.65 6.91
CA ALA A 14 2.39 -14.67 6.76
C ALA A 14 1.77 -13.35 7.25
N ARG A 15 2.24 -12.85 8.39
CA ARG A 15 1.82 -11.53 8.88
C ARG A 15 1.99 -10.57 7.72
N SER A 16 0.90 -9.92 7.31
CA SER A 16 0.96 -8.94 6.25
C SER A 16 2.05 -7.93 6.63
N TYR A 17 2.87 -7.53 5.68
CA TYR A 17 3.81 -6.40 5.85
C TYR A 17 3.14 -5.19 6.53
N LEU A 18 1.83 -5.04 6.38
CA LEU A 18 1.03 -3.98 7.01
C LEU A 18 0.89 -4.14 8.53
N GLU A 19 1.12 -5.35 9.06
CA GLU A 19 1.02 -5.68 10.48
C GLU A 19 2.35 -5.54 11.23
N TRP A 20 3.45 -5.29 10.53
CA TRP A 20 4.80 -5.26 11.11
C TRP A 20 5.12 -3.98 11.89
N GLY A 21 4.15 -3.13 12.13
CA GLY A 21 4.34 -1.92 12.93
C GLY A 21 5.33 -0.92 12.31
N GLU A 22 5.85 -0.06 13.16
CA GLU A 22 6.75 1.04 12.76
C GLU A 22 8.20 0.56 12.66
N ILE A 23 8.56 -0.08 11.58
CA ILE A 23 9.96 -0.42 11.31
C ILE A 23 10.61 0.76 10.58
N PRO A 24 11.74 1.28 11.09
CA PRO A 24 12.52 2.29 10.37
C PRO A 24 12.86 1.77 8.97
N ARG A 25 12.39 2.48 7.97
CA ARG A 25 12.55 2.05 6.59
C ARG A 25 13.88 2.53 6.04
N GLN A 26 14.74 1.60 5.65
CA GLN A 26 15.88 1.91 4.79
C GLN A 26 15.43 2.00 3.35
N LEU A 27 15.65 3.16 2.73
CA LEU A 27 15.33 3.35 1.31
C LEU A 27 16.42 2.68 0.47
N SER A 28 16.02 1.76 -0.40
CA SER A 28 16.86 1.19 -1.45
C SER A 28 16.78 2.00 -2.76
N THR A 29 15.86 2.96 -2.83
CA THR A 29 15.73 3.90 -3.95
C THR A 29 16.71 5.06 -3.80
N PRO A 30 17.04 5.76 -4.90
CA PRO A 30 17.68 7.07 -4.82
C PRO A 30 16.87 8.00 -3.91
N LYS A 31 17.54 8.97 -3.27
CA LYS A 31 16.90 9.86 -2.27
C LYS A 31 15.80 10.76 -2.83
N ASN A 32 15.69 10.90 -4.15
CA ASN A 32 14.70 11.79 -4.77
C ASN A 32 13.28 11.20 -4.84
N TYR A 33 13.11 9.89 -4.78
CA TYR A 33 11.79 9.27 -4.77
C TYR A 33 11.68 8.06 -3.85
N ALA A 34 10.47 7.74 -3.43
CA ALA A 34 10.17 6.54 -2.65
C ALA A 34 8.78 5.98 -2.96
N TYR A 35 8.64 4.67 -2.85
CA TYR A 35 7.34 4.01 -2.91
C TYR A 35 6.70 3.97 -1.54
N LEU A 36 5.43 4.33 -1.46
CA LEU A 36 4.62 4.25 -0.25
C LEU A 36 3.46 3.28 -0.49
N LYS A 37 3.57 2.08 0.08
CA LYS A 37 2.52 1.07 -0.02
C LYS A 37 1.42 1.37 0.98
N ILE A 38 0.20 1.61 0.47
CA ILE A 38 -0.95 1.99 1.30
C ILE A 38 -1.93 0.85 1.54
N ALA A 39 -1.94 -0.17 0.65
CA ALA A 39 -2.78 -1.35 0.80
C ALA A 39 -2.11 -2.59 0.22
N GLU A 40 -2.59 -3.77 0.62
CA GLU A 40 -2.19 -5.09 0.12
C GLU A 40 -3.41 -5.96 -0.11
N GLY A 41 -3.27 -6.98 -1.00
CA GLY A 41 -4.41 -7.80 -1.42
C GLY A 41 -5.35 -7.04 -2.35
N CYS A 42 -6.41 -7.68 -2.81
CA CYS A 42 -7.32 -7.11 -3.77
C CYS A 42 -8.74 -7.65 -3.54
N ALA A 43 -9.73 -6.76 -3.64
CA ALA A 43 -11.14 -7.11 -3.55
C ALA A 43 -11.75 -7.54 -4.91
N LYS A 44 -11.06 -7.25 -6.02
CA LYS A 44 -11.54 -7.55 -7.37
C LYS A 44 -11.35 -9.04 -7.72
N GLN A 45 -12.26 -9.56 -8.55
CA GLN A 45 -12.27 -10.97 -8.97
C GLN A 45 -12.05 -11.10 -10.48
N CYS A 46 -10.97 -10.51 -10.98
CA CYS A 46 -10.62 -10.61 -12.39
C CYS A 46 -10.32 -12.07 -12.76
N ALA A 47 -10.93 -12.58 -13.82
CA ALA A 47 -10.89 -14.00 -14.22
C ALA A 47 -9.47 -14.57 -14.42
N PHE A 48 -8.52 -13.73 -14.81
CA PHE A 48 -7.12 -14.09 -15.09
C PHE A 48 -6.17 -13.81 -13.91
N CYS A 49 -6.65 -13.24 -12.80
CA CYS A 49 -5.79 -12.71 -11.76
C CYS A 49 -5.66 -13.66 -10.57
N ILE A 50 -4.40 -13.98 -10.20
CA ILE A 50 -4.09 -14.83 -9.05
C ILE A 50 -3.87 -14.04 -7.75
N ILE A 51 -3.82 -12.71 -7.81
CA ILE A 51 -3.48 -11.85 -6.67
C ILE A 51 -4.33 -12.13 -5.42
N PRO A 52 -5.67 -12.24 -5.49
CA PRO A 52 -6.45 -12.52 -4.29
C PRO A 52 -6.08 -13.83 -3.58
N LYS A 53 -5.57 -14.82 -4.34
CA LYS A 53 -5.11 -16.10 -3.79
C LYS A 53 -3.73 -16.01 -3.13
N ILE A 54 -2.81 -15.20 -3.70
CA ILE A 54 -1.42 -15.09 -3.18
C ILE A 54 -1.29 -14.00 -2.11
N LYS A 55 -2.00 -12.88 -2.25
CA LYS A 55 -1.93 -11.73 -1.33
C LYS A 55 -3.12 -11.62 -0.38
N GLY A 56 -4.15 -12.45 -0.62
CA GLY A 56 -5.36 -12.45 0.19
C GLY A 56 -6.32 -11.30 -0.13
N PRO A 57 -7.33 -11.13 0.73
CA PRO A 57 -8.30 -10.04 0.60
C PRO A 57 -7.64 -8.67 0.82
N LEU A 58 -8.31 -7.64 0.33
CA LEU A 58 -7.87 -6.26 0.53
C LEU A 58 -7.69 -5.95 2.01
N LYS A 59 -6.53 -5.39 2.33
CA LYS A 59 -6.19 -4.81 3.64
C LYS A 59 -5.48 -3.49 3.41
N SER A 60 -6.01 -2.41 3.93
CA SER A 60 -5.41 -1.08 3.82
C SER A 60 -4.75 -0.66 5.14
N LYS A 61 -3.64 0.05 5.05
CA LYS A 61 -3.11 0.79 6.20
C LYS A 61 -4.10 1.85 6.64
N THR A 62 -4.16 2.12 7.93
CA THR A 62 -4.93 3.27 8.43
C THR A 62 -4.33 4.57 7.89
N GLN A 63 -5.17 5.60 7.75
CA GLN A 63 -4.73 6.92 7.33
C GLN A 63 -3.57 7.44 8.20
N THR A 64 -3.65 7.25 9.52
CA THR A 64 -2.59 7.64 10.46
C THR A 64 -1.26 6.95 10.16
N GLN A 65 -1.28 5.64 9.87
CA GLN A 65 -0.06 4.89 9.53
C GLN A 65 0.55 5.40 8.23
N VAL A 66 -0.28 5.61 7.20
CA VAL A 66 0.19 6.12 5.92
C VAL A 66 0.79 7.51 6.05
N LEU A 67 0.11 8.43 6.75
CA LEU A 67 0.59 9.79 6.95
C LEU A 67 1.89 9.84 7.75
N LYS A 68 2.06 8.97 8.74
CA LYS A 68 3.29 8.87 9.51
C LYS A 68 4.48 8.42 8.65
N GLU A 69 4.29 7.40 7.80
CA GLU A 69 5.33 6.99 6.84
C GLU A 69 5.61 8.10 5.81
N PHE A 70 4.59 8.75 5.32
CA PHE A 70 4.69 9.87 4.39
C PHE A 70 5.53 11.01 4.98
N ASP A 71 5.20 11.45 6.20
CA ASP A 71 5.94 12.51 6.90
C ASP A 71 7.40 12.11 7.15
N ALA A 72 7.66 10.83 7.48
CA ALA A 72 9.01 10.32 7.64
C ALA A 72 9.82 10.32 6.32
N LEU A 73 9.19 10.06 5.18
CA LEU A 73 9.82 10.14 3.86
C LEU A 73 10.17 11.59 3.50
N LEU A 74 9.26 12.52 3.73
CA LEU A 74 9.52 13.95 3.53
C LEU A 74 10.67 14.45 4.42
N ALA A 75 10.72 14.01 5.68
CA ALA A 75 11.81 14.35 6.61
C ALA A 75 13.19 13.81 6.16
N GLN A 76 13.20 12.72 5.37
CA GLN A 76 14.42 12.17 4.75
C GLN A 76 14.83 12.90 3.46
N GLY A 77 14.06 13.91 3.04
CA GLY A 77 14.33 14.69 1.83
C GLY A 77 13.83 14.03 0.54
N VAL A 78 12.87 13.11 0.64
CA VAL A 78 12.21 12.54 -0.54
C VAL A 78 11.25 13.57 -1.13
N HIS A 79 11.40 13.86 -2.42
CA HIS A 79 10.57 14.85 -3.13
C HIS A 79 9.44 14.21 -3.96
N GLU A 80 9.60 12.97 -4.38
CA GLU A 80 8.57 12.26 -5.13
C GLU A 80 8.12 11.01 -4.36
N ILE A 81 6.83 10.95 -4.02
CA ILE A 81 6.26 9.81 -3.31
C ILE A 81 5.26 9.12 -4.22
N ILE A 82 5.53 7.83 -4.47
CA ILE A 82 4.75 7.00 -5.36
C ILE A 82 3.85 6.10 -4.52
N LEU A 83 2.54 6.38 -4.52
CA LEU A 83 1.56 5.54 -3.84
C LEU A 83 1.36 4.25 -4.62
N ILE A 84 1.41 3.12 -3.93
CA ILE A 84 1.21 1.80 -4.52
C ILE A 84 0.25 0.93 -3.72
N ALA A 85 -0.55 0.18 -4.46
CA ALA A 85 -1.41 -0.93 -4.01
C ALA A 85 -1.62 -1.87 -5.20
N GLN A 86 -2.41 -2.92 -5.09
CA GLN A 86 -2.91 -3.67 -6.23
C GLN A 86 -3.97 -2.88 -7.02
N ASP A 87 -4.75 -2.10 -6.30
CA ASP A 87 -5.67 -1.09 -6.82
C ASP A 87 -5.76 0.04 -5.78
N LEU A 88 -5.36 1.24 -6.17
CA LEU A 88 -5.39 2.40 -5.27
C LEU A 88 -6.81 2.88 -4.96
N GLY A 89 -7.71 2.78 -5.94
CA GLY A 89 -9.11 3.19 -5.79
C GLY A 89 -9.89 2.38 -4.76
N ASP A 90 -9.38 1.17 -4.43
CA ASP A 90 -9.99 0.32 -3.40
C ASP A 90 -9.51 0.67 -1.97
N TYR A 91 -8.60 1.62 -1.78
CA TYR A 91 -8.10 1.98 -0.46
C TYR A 91 -9.23 2.33 0.53
N GLY A 92 -9.29 1.60 1.64
CA GLY A 92 -10.26 1.81 2.71
C GLY A 92 -11.64 1.15 2.49
N LYS A 93 -11.91 0.58 1.31
CA LYS A 93 -13.23 -0.03 1.01
C LYS A 93 -13.57 -1.19 1.94
N GLU A 94 -12.59 -1.99 2.38
CA GLU A 94 -12.83 -3.07 3.35
C GLU A 94 -13.29 -2.56 4.71
N ARG A 95 -12.98 -1.31 5.03
CA ARG A 95 -13.45 -0.61 6.23
C ARG A 95 -14.71 0.23 5.98
N LYS A 96 -15.31 0.12 4.77
CA LYS A 96 -16.46 0.92 4.35
C LYS A 96 -16.21 2.43 4.35
N GLU A 97 -14.97 2.83 4.14
CA GLU A 97 -14.61 4.24 4.01
C GLU A 97 -15.07 4.76 2.65
N VAL A 98 -15.85 5.84 2.67
CA VAL A 98 -16.23 6.56 1.46
C VAL A 98 -15.10 7.51 1.10
N SER A 99 -14.66 7.50 -0.17
CA SER A 99 -13.58 8.38 -0.66
C SER A 99 -12.27 8.24 0.13
N GLY A 100 -11.91 7.01 0.55
CA GLY A 100 -10.74 6.78 1.40
C GLY A 100 -9.45 7.33 0.80
N LEU A 101 -9.19 7.06 -0.49
CA LEU A 101 -8.02 7.57 -1.20
C LEU A 101 -8.04 9.10 -1.31
N GLU A 102 -9.17 9.70 -1.68
CA GLU A 102 -9.33 11.15 -1.78
C GLU A 102 -9.03 11.85 -0.44
N ASN A 103 -9.63 11.35 0.63
CA ASN A 103 -9.41 11.89 1.98
C ASN A 103 -7.93 11.79 2.39
N LEU A 104 -7.28 10.66 2.10
CA LEU A 104 -5.85 10.47 2.36
C LEU A 104 -5.01 11.49 1.60
N VAL A 105 -5.26 11.66 0.30
CA VAL A 105 -4.53 12.61 -0.55
C VAL A 105 -4.75 14.05 -0.08
N ARG A 106 -5.98 14.42 0.26
CA ARG A 106 -6.27 15.76 0.82
C ARG A 106 -5.47 16.03 2.09
N GLU A 107 -5.33 15.04 2.97
CA GLU A 107 -4.51 15.18 4.17
C GLU A 107 -3.01 15.29 3.84
N MET A 108 -2.50 14.54 2.88
CA MET A 108 -1.11 14.68 2.42
C MET A 108 -0.82 16.08 1.87
N LEU A 109 -1.74 16.62 1.06
CA LEU A 109 -1.58 17.94 0.44
C LEU A 109 -1.60 19.11 1.42
N LYS A 110 -1.98 18.91 2.68
CA LYS A 110 -1.89 19.95 3.72
C LYS A 110 -0.45 20.22 4.19
N ARG A 111 0.53 19.37 3.81
CA ARG A 111 1.92 19.58 4.19
C ARG A 111 2.52 20.74 3.41
N PRO A 112 3.28 21.62 4.08
CA PRO A 112 3.87 22.79 3.44
C PRO A 112 5.08 22.48 2.54
N ASN A 113 5.49 21.23 2.49
CA ASN A 113 6.64 20.78 1.70
C ASN A 113 6.31 20.80 0.21
N ASP A 114 7.31 21.07 -0.62
CA ASP A 114 7.23 20.85 -2.06
C ASP A 114 7.52 19.40 -2.38
N PHE A 115 6.53 18.67 -2.91
CA PHE A 115 6.63 17.27 -3.25
C PHE A 115 5.69 16.90 -4.40
N TRP A 116 6.00 15.78 -5.05
CA TRP A 116 5.16 15.16 -6.06
C TRP A 116 4.51 13.90 -5.51
N LEU A 117 3.21 13.76 -5.76
CA LEU A 117 2.48 12.50 -5.56
C LEU A 117 2.24 11.83 -6.90
N ARG A 118 2.66 10.59 -7.01
CA ARG A 118 2.38 9.75 -8.17
C ARG A 118 1.52 8.57 -7.76
N PHE A 119 0.57 8.23 -8.61
CA PHE A 119 -0.34 7.10 -8.43
C PHE A 119 -0.02 6.01 -9.43
N LEU A 120 0.15 4.77 -8.97
CA LEU A 120 0.27 3.60 -9.82
C LEU A 120 -0.88 2.65 -9.52
N TYR A 121 -1.41 2.00 -10.59
CA TYR A 121 -2.50 1.03 -10.46
C TYR A 121 -3.80 1.65 -9.94
N LEU A 122 -4.24 2.70 -10.60
CA LEU A 122 -5.55 3.32 -10.40
C LEU A 122 -6.41 3.04 -11.64
N TYR A 123 -7.62 2.48 -11.43
CA TYR A 123 -8.55 2.23 -12.52
C TYR A 123 -9.21 3.55 -12.96
N PRO A 124 -9.46 3.74 -14.27
CA PRO A 124 -10.06 4.98 -14.78
C PRO A 124 -11.47 5.27 -14.23
N ASP A 125 -12.24 4.23 -13.92
CA ASP A 125 -13.58 4.33 -13.35
C ASP A 125 -13.61 4.79 -11.88
N GLU A 126 -12.47 4.80 -11.23
CA GLU A 126 -12.29 5.33 -9.86
C GLU A 126 -11.91 6.82 -9.85
N ILE A 127 -11.72 7.42 -11.04
CA ILE A 127 -11.42 8.85 -11.19
C ILE A 127 -12.73 9.55 -11.49
N THR A 128 -13.25 10.31 -10.54
CA THR A 128 -14.45 11.13 -10.68
C THR A 128 -14.07 12.61 -10.74
N ASP A 129 -14.96 13.42 -11.37
CA ASP A 129 -14.84 14.89 -11.43
C ASP A 129 -14.96 15.54 -10.05
#